data_b0e16a63f7945ca3c9aba8c7c21ba355
#
_entry.id   b0e16a63f7945ca3c9aba8c7c21ba355
#
_cell.length_a   1.000
_cell.length_b   1.000
_cell.length_c   1.000
_cell.angle_alpha   90.00
_cell.angle_beta   90.00
_cell.angle_gamma   90.00
#
_symmetry.space_group_name_H-M   'P 1'
#
loop_
_entity.id
_entity.type
_entity.pdbx_description
1 polymer ?
#
loop_
_entity_poly.entity_id
_entity_poly.type
_entity_poly.pdbx_seq_one_letter_code
_entity_poly.pdbx_strand_id
1 'polypeptide(L)'
;MESLFYFYNGKGKGSLVVVIIALLPTIIYYFSIQQLSSGEGIDTGATIGSYIGLVFLAAVFTAIGICASSFTNNAVIAFIISLVACALIYYGFSAISLMPALSGGVDYYLEMIGIDFHYRSISRGVVDTRDMIYFISVIFLFLAIANRNLLKR
;
A
#
# COMPACT_ATOMS: atom_id res chain seq x y z
N MET A 1 -15.97 9.53 11.33
CA MET A 1 -16.81 9.38 10.11
C MET A 1 -16.45 10.41 9.04
N GLU A 2 -16.03 11.61 9.40
CA GLU A 2 -15.62 12.67 8.45
C GLU A 2 -14.36 12.34 7.65
N SER A 3 -13.38 11.63 8.19
CA SER A 3 -12.16 11.25 7.44
C SER A 3 -12.44 10.22 6.36
N LEU A 4 -13.37 9.29 6.60
CA LEU A 4 -13.90 8.41 5.57
C LEU A 4 -14.65 9.21 4.50
N PHE A 5 -15.35 10.27 4.92
CA PHE A 5 -16.04 11.21 4.02
C PHE A 5 -15.04 12.06 3.22
N TYR A 6 -13.90 12.46 3.81
CA TYR A 6 -12.80 13.14 3.12
C TYR A 6 -12.08 12.23 2.13
N PHE A 7 -11.85 10.97 2.50
CA PHE A 7 -11.33 9.95 1.59
C PHE A 7 -12.29 9.72 0.42
N TYR A 8 -13.59 9.65 0.73
CA TYR A 8 -14.63 9.44 -0.28
C TYR A 8 -14.88 10.70 -1.14
N ASN A 9 -14.73 11.91 -0.61
CA ASN A 9 -15.27 13.16 -1.21
C ASN A 9 -14.25 14.04 -1.97
N GLY A 10 -13.06 13.57 -2.30
CA GLY A 10 -12.25 14.34 -3.23
C GLY A 10 -10.74 14.11 -3.18
N LYS A 11 -10.09 14.21 -2.01
CA LYS A 11 -8.62 14.09 -1.96
C LYS A 11 -8.15 12.65 -2.10
N GLY A 12 -8.82 11.68 -1.48
CA GLY A 12 -8.50 10.27 -1.62
C GLY A 12 -8.88 9.70 -2.99
N LYS A 13 -10.03 10.12 -3.55
CA LYS A 13 -10.43 9.74 -4.92
C LYS A 13 -9.44 10.26 -5.95
N GLY A 14 -9.03 11.53 -5.85
CA GLY A 14 -8.07 12.12 -6.77
C GLY A 14 -6.74 11.38 -6.75
N SER A 15 -6.23 11.01 -5.59
CA SER A 15 -4.99 10.25 -5.46
C SER A 15 -5.10 8.84 -6.08
N LEU A 16 -6.18 8.11 -5.82
CA LEU A 16 -6.40 6.80 -6.42
C LEU A 16 -6.59 6.87 -7.95
N VAL A 17 -7.30 7.88 -8.44
CA VAL A 17 -7.47 8.10 -9.88
C VAL A 17 -6.12 8.34 -10.56
N VAL A 18 -5.23 9.15 -9.96
CA VAL A 18 -3.88 9.36 -10.49
C VAL A 18 -3.09 8.05 -10.55
N VAL A 19 -3.18 7.20 -9.52
CA VAL A 19 -2.52 5.88 -9.54
C VAL A 19 -3.09 4.99 -10.64
N ILE A 20 -4.41 4.93 -10.79
CA ILE A 20 -5.05 4.13 -11.85
C ILE A 20 -4.61 4.63 -13.23
N ILE A 21 -4.60 5.94 -13.46
CA ILE A 21 -4.13 6.52 -14.73
C ILE A 21 -2.64 6.19 -14.97
N ALA A 22 -1.81 6.22 -13.93
CA ALA A 22 -0.40 5.85 -14.04
C ALA A 22 -0.18 4.36 -14.35
N LEU A 23 -1.13 3.49 -13.97
CA LEU A 23 -1.08 2.06 -14.27
C LEU A 23 -1.55 1.73 -15.71
N LEU A 24 -2.32 2.61 -16.37
CA LEU A 24 -2.80 2.35 -17.74
C LEU A 24 -1.68 2.06 -18.76
N PRO A 25 -0.56 2.83 -18.82
CA PRO A 25 0.53 2.52 -19.75
C PRO A 25 1.18 1.16 -19.48
N THR A 26 1.18 0.68 -18.23
CA THR A 26 1.78 -0.61 -17.90
C THR A 26 0.96 -1.79 -18.41
N ILE A 27 -0.35 -1.61 -18.63
CA ILE A 27 -1.21 -2.61 -19.27
C ILE A 27 -0.82 -2.78 -20.75
N ILE A 28 -0.52 -1.69 -21.44
CA ILE A 28 -0.04 -1.74 -22.84
C ILE A 28 1.29 -2.49 -22.90
N TYR A 29 2.18 -2.23 -21.93
CA TYR A 29 3.45 -2.93 -21.80
C TYR A 29 3.26 -4.44 -21.56
N TYR A 30 2.29 -4.83 -20.75
CA TYR A 30 1.93 -6.24 -20.56
C TYR A 30 1.54 -6.94 -21.86
N PHE A 31 0.69 -6.33 -22.68
CA PHE A 31 0.31 -6.90 -23.98
C PHE A 31 1.51 -7.03 -24.92
N SER A 32 2.41 -6.05 -24.93
CA SER A 32 3.62 -6.09 -25.75
C SER A 32 4.53 -7.26 -25.35
N ILE A 33 4.74 -7.48 -24.07
CA ILE A 33 5.57 -8.59 -23.60
C ILE A 33 4.90 -9.93 -23.88
N GLN A 34 3.58 -10.03 -23.74
CA GLN A 34 2.84 -11.25 -24.04
C GLN A 34 2.97 -11.66 -25.51
N GLN A 35 3.01 -10.70 -26.44
CA GLN A 35 3.23 -10.98 -27.87
C GLN A 35 4.67 -11.38 -28.19
N LEU A 36 5.65 -10.87 -27.43
CA LEU A 36 7.07 -11.20 -27.61
C LEU A 36 7.48 -12.50 -26.91
N SER A 37 6.69 -12.98 -25.97
CA SER A 37 6.95 -14.22 -25.24
C SER A 37 6.65 -15.42 -26.11
N SER A 38 7.71 -16.03 -26.66
CA SER A 38 7.62 -17.23 -27.49
C SER A 38 7.64 -18.48 -26.59
N GLY A 39 6.46 -19.08 -26.35
CA GLY A 39 6.36 -20.46 -25.86
C GLY A 39 5.60 -20.65 -24.57
N GLU A 40 6.07 -20.18 -23.42
CA GLU A 40 5.44 -20.49 -22.12
C GLU A 40 4.45 -19.42 -21.61
N GLY A 41 4.41 -18.23 -22.25
CA GLY A 41 3.52 -17.15 -21.85
C GLY A 41 3.95 -16.45 -20.52
N ILE A 42 3.21 -15.40 -20.18
CA ILE A 42 3.38 -14.70 -18.90
C ILE A 42 2.40 -15.31 -17.90
N ASP A 43 2.82 -15.46 -16.64
CA ASP A 43 1.91 -15.83 -15.55
C ASP A 43 0.85 -14.73 -15.36
N THR A 44 -0.31 -14.98 -15.95
CA THR A 44 -1.46 -14.05 -15.91
C THR A 44 -1.98 -13.90 -14.48
N GLY A 45 -1.91 -14.96 -13.66
CA GLY A 45 -2.33 -14.93 -12.27
C GLY A 45 -1.47 -13.98 -11.43
N ALA A 46 -0.15 -14.13 -11.53
CA ALA A 46 0.80 -13.25 -10.84
C ALA A 46 0.69 -11.80 -11.31
N THR A 47 0.43 -11.58 -12.61
CA THR A 47 0.26 -10.23 -13.15
C THR A 47 -1.01 -9.56 -12.60
N ILE A 48 -2.15 -10.23 -12.65
CA ILE A 48 -3.42 -9.69 -12.11
C ILE A 48 -3.28 -9.45 -10.61
N GLY A 49 -2.71 -10.40 -9.87
CA GLY A 49 -2.42 -10.26 -8.45
C GLY A 49 -1.57 -9.03 -8.16
N SER A 50 -0.51 -8.80 -8.93
CA SER A 50 0.35 -7.62 -8.80
C SER A 50 -0.42 -6.30 -8.99
N TYR A 51 -1.30 -6.19 -9.99
CA TYR A 51 -2.14 -5.01 -10.18
C TYR A 51 -3.11 -4.78 -9.02
N ILE A 52 -3.74 -5.83 -8.52
CA ILE A 52 -4.62 -5.75 -7.35
C ILE A 52 -3.81 -5.29 -6.13
N GLY A 53 -2.64 -5.89 -5.89
CA GLY A 53 -1.74 -5.52 -4.81
C GLY A 53 -1.29 -4.05 -4.88
N LEU A 54 -0.96 -3.56 -6.08
CA LEU A 54 -0.59 -2.16 -6.29
C LEU A 54 -1.71 -1.18 -5.95
N VAL A 55 -2.97 -1.52 -6.29
CA VAL A 55 -4.13 -0.69 -5.93
C VAL A 55 -4.32 -0.63 -4.41
N PHE A 56 -4.21 -1.76 -3.72
CA PHE A 56 -4.28 -1.80 -2.25
C PHE A 56 -3.14 -1.03 -1.61
N LEU A 57 -1.91 -1.20 -2.09
CA LEU A 57 -0.74 -0.48 -1.62
C LEU A 57 -0.90 1.04 -1.79
N ALA A 58 -1.39 1.48 -2.95
CA ALA A 58 -1.68 2.88 -3.21
C ALA A 58 -2.75 3.44 -2.28
N ALA A 59 -3.79 2.66 -1.97
CA ALA A 59 -4.82 3.05 -1.01
C ALA A 59 -4.26 3.23 0.40
N VAL A 60 -3.36 2.34 0.85
CA VAL A 60 -2.66 2.48 2.14
C VAL A 60 -1.79 3.73 2.15
N PHE A 61 -0.97 3.96 1.13
CA PHE A 61 -0.09 5.14 1.06
C PHE A 61 -0.91 6.44 1.00
N THR A 62 -2.05 6.43 0.33
CA THR A 62 -2.99 7.56 0.34
C THR A 62 -3.56 7.80 1.74
N ALA A 63 -3.94 6.76 2.47
CA ALA A 63 -4.43 6.87 3.83
C ALA A 63 -3.36 7.42 4.80
N ILE A 64 -2.10 6.98 4.66
CA ILE A 64 -0.96 7.52 5.41
C ILE A 64 -0.74 9.01 5.08
N GLY A 65 -0.81 9.39 3.79
CA GLY A 65 -0.68 10.78 3.36
C GLY A 65 -1.77 11.69 3.94
N ILE A 66 -3.03 11.22 3.96
CA ILE A 66 -4.14 11.95 4.60
C ILE A 66 -3.90 12.08 6.10
N CYS A 67 -3.43 11.02 6.75
CA CYS A 67 -3.09 11.03 8.16
C CYS A 67 -1.97 12.06 8.45
N ALA A 68 -0.88 12.03 7.69
CA ALA A 68 0.21 12.99 7.84
C ALA A 68 -0.26 14.44 7.63
N SER A 69 -1.12 14.70 6.65
CA SER A 69 -1.66 16.03 6.39
C SER A 69 -2.60 16.53 7.50
N SER A 70 -3.15 15.63 8.33
CA SER A 70 -3.96 16.01 9.49
C SER A 70 -3.13 16.58 10.65
N PHE A 71 -1.83 16.30 10.71
CA PHE A 71 -0.93 16.78 11.77
C PHE A 71 -0.34 18.16 11.52
N THR A 72 -0.26 18.61 10.26
CA THR A 72 0.39 19.86 9.89
C THR A 72 -0.39 20.61 8.81
N ASN A 73 -0.30 21.95 8.85
CA ASN A 73 -0.86 22.82 7.79
C ASN A 73 0.12 23.07 6.64
N ASN A 74 1.38 22.67 6.81
CA ASN A 74 2.41 22.84 5.78
C ASN A 74 2.46 21.59 4.89
N ALA A 75 2.15 21.78 3.61
CA ALA A 75 2.10 20.69 2.63
C ALA A 75 3.45 19.99 2.45
N VAL A 76 4.58 20.73 2.53
CA VAL A 76 5.93 20.15 2.38
C VAL A 76 6.25 19.26 3.58
N ILE A 77 5.93 19.70 4.79
CA ILE A 77 6.15 18.91 6.01
C ILE A 77 5.26 17.67 5.98
N ALA A 78 3.99 17.81 5.58
CA ALA A 78 3.09 16.67 5.44
C ALA A 78 3.62 15.62 4.45
N PHE A 79 4.16 16.08 3.32
CA PHE A 79 4.77 15.22 2.31
C PHE A 79 5.97 14.45 2.85
N ILE A 80 6.90 15.13 3.53
CA ILE A 80 8.08 14.48 4.11
C ILE A 80 7.68 13.45 5.16
N ILE A 81 6.75 13.80 6.06
CA ILE A 81 6.26 12.87 7.10
C ILE A 81 5.61 11.65 6.45
N SER A 82 4.77 11.84 5.44
CA SER A 82 4.10 10.73 4.76
C SER A 82 5.08 9.80 4.04
N LEU A 83 6.10 10.38 3.38
CA LEU A 83 7.12 9.62 2.67
C LEU A 83 7.94 8.76 3.64
N VAL A 84 8.40 9.34 4.75
CA VAL A 84 9.13 8.59 5.78
C VAL A 84 8.25 7.52 6.42
N ALA A 85 6.99 7.84 6.74
CA ALA A 85 6.06 6.87 7.31
C ALA A 85 5.77 5.70 6.35
N CYS A 86 5.55 5.97 5.06
CA CYS A 86 5.37 4.94 4.04
C CYS A 86 6.60 4.02 3.94
N ALA A 87 7.81 4.61 3.90
CA ALA A 87 9.05 3.84 3.83
C ALA A 87 9.26 2.97 5.08
N LEU A 88 8.99 3.50 6.27
CA LEU A 88 9.14 2.76 7.52
C LEU A 88 8.13 1.62 7.63
N ILE A 89 6.87 1.83 7.23
CA ILE A 89 5.84 0.81 7.32
C ILE A 89 6.03 -0.27 6.25
N TYR A 90 6.53 0.11 5.08
CA TYR A 90 6.79 -0.83 3.99
C TYR A 90 8.05 -1.66 4.23
N TYR A 91 9.19 -1.01 4.51
CA TYR A 91 10.49 -1.67 4.65
C TYR A 91 10.93 -1.91 6.10
N GLY A 92 10.44 -1.13 7.05
CA GLY A 92 10.95 -1.11 8.41
C GLY A 92 10.82 -2.47 9.11
N PHE A 93 9.69 -3.12 9.00
CA PHE A 93 9.46 -4.44 9.60
C PHE A 93 10.33 -5.52 8.96
N SER A 94 10.45 -5.53 7.64
CA SER A 94 11.35 -6.42 6.90
C SER A 94 12.81 -6.18 7.27
N ALA A 95 13.25 -4.93 7.40
CA ALA A 95 14.62 -4.61 7.78
C ALA A 95 14.96 -5.05 9.22
N ILE A 96 13.98 -4.93 10.14
CA ILE A 96 14.15 -5.37 11.53
C ILE A 96 14.19 -6.91 11.61
N SER A 97 13.38 -7.61 10.81
CA SER A 97 13.35 -9.09 10.80
C SER A 97 14.69 -9.70 10.35
N LEU A 98 15.47 -8.97 9.52
CA LEU A 98 16.79 -9.40 9.05
C LEU A 98 17.90 -9.28 10.13
N MET A 99 17.63 -8.71 11.30
CA MET A 99 18.65 -8.60 12.35
C MET A 99 18.96 -9.96 12.96
N PRO A 100 20.24 -10.37 13.03
CA PRO A 100 20.65 -11.68 13.57
C PRO A 100 20.22 -11.92 15.01
N ALA A 101 20.02 -10.85 15.77
CA ALA A 101 19.57 -10.92 17.18
C ALA A 101 18.12 -11.43 17.35
N LEU A 102 17.32 -11.40 16.26
CA LEU A 102 15.91 -11.80 16.25
C LEU A 102 15.69 -13.14 15.55
N SER A 103 16.75 -13.76 15.01
CA SER A 103 16.71 -15.08 14.40
C SER A 103 16.34 -16.15 15.43
N GLY A 104 15.10 -16.58 15.43
CA GLY A 104 14.59 -17.56 16.40
C GLY A 104 13.07 -17.71 16.41
N GLY A 105 12.39 -17.22 15.34
CA GLY A 105 10.94 -17.30 15.19
C GLY A 105 10.23 -15.97 15.41
N VAL A 106 10.86 -15.00 16.08
CA VAL A 106 10.31 -13.63 16.24
C VAL A 106 10.42 -12.85 14.94
N ASP A 107 11.43 -13.13 14.12
CA ASP A 107 11.65 -12.59 12.78
C ASP A 107 10.44 -12.79 11.86
N TYR A 108 9.87 -14.00 11.84
CA TYR A 108 8.68 -14.32 11.06
C TYR A 108 7.45 -13.48 11.47
N TYR A 109 7.21 -13.33 12.78
CA TYR A 109 6.09 -12.53 13.26
C TYR A 109 6.24 -11.04 12.96
N LEU A 110 7.48 -10.53 13.02
CA LEU A 110 7.77 -9.15 12.65
C LEU A 110 7.57 -8.90 11.15
N GLU A 111 8.03 -9.83 10.30
CA GLU A 111 7.82 -9.75 8.86
C GLU A 111 6.33 -9.79 8.50
N MET A 112 5.55 -10.64 9.20
CA MET A 112 4.10 -10.76 9.01
C MET A 112 3.32 -9.47 9.32
N ILE A 113 3.85 -8.58 10.17
CA ILE A 113 3.24 -7.27 10.42
C ILE A 113 3.50 -6.28 9.27
N GLY A 114 4.55 -6.51 8.48
CA GLY A 114 4.97 -5.63 7.40
C GLY A 114 4.05 -5.70 6.18
N ILE A 115 3.82 -4.54 5.53
CA ILE A 115 3.04 -4.45 4.29
C ILE A 115 3.69 -5.30 3.17
N ASP A 116 5.02 -5.33 3.12
CA ASP A 116 5.79 -6.04 2.12
C ASP A 116 5.48 -7.56 2.11
N PHE A 117 5.29 -8.18 3.26
CA PHE A 117 4.92 -9.59 3.40
C PHE A 117 3.60 -9.90 2.68
N HIS A 118 2.56 -9.13 2.96
CA HIS A 118 1.23 -9.30 2.37
C HIS A 118 1.21 -8.92 0.88
N TYR A 119 1.97 -7.89 0.51
CA TYR A 119 2.11 -7.49 -0.89
C TYR A 119 2.79 -8.58 -1.73
N ARG A 120 3.85 -9.20 -1.24
CA ARG A 120 4.54 -10.32 -1.93
C ARG A 120 3.64 -11.54 -2.11
N SER A 121 2.72 -11.80 -1.17
CA SER A 121 1.72 -12.87 -1.30
C SER A 121 0.80 -12.60 -2.49
N ILE A 122 0.18 -11.44 -2.54
CA ILE A 122 -0.75 -11.03 -3.60
C ILE A 122 -0.04 -10.96 -4.96
N SER A 123 1.18 -10.44 -5.01
CA SER A 123 1.95 -10.29 -6.26
C SER A 123 2.34 -11.62 -6.91
N ARG A 124 2.33 -12.72 -6.16
CA ARG A 124 2.52 -14.07 -6.70
C ARG A 124 1.24 -14.69 -7.28
N GLY A 125 0.15 -13.93 -7.34
CA GLY A 125 -1.15 -14.38 -7.85
C GLY A 125 -2.02 -15.09 -6.81
N VAL A 126 -1.56 -15.21 -5.56
CA VAL A 126 -2.33 -15.79 -4.46
C VAL A 126 -3.05 -14.66 -3.72
N VAL A 127 -4.27 -14.36 -4.14
CA VAL A 127 -5.11 -13.35 -3.46
C VAL A 127 -5.79 -14.03 -2.27
N ASP A 128 -5.19 -13.95 -1.09
CA ASP A 128 -5.77 -14.45 0.15
C ASP A 128 -6.66 -13.36 0.79
N THR A 129 -7.80 -13.78 1.31
CA THR A 129 -8.72 -12.91 2.07
C THR A 129 -8.03 -12.28 3.28
N ARG A 130 -7.05 -12.96 3.88
CA ARG A 130 -6.25 -12.44 5.00
C ARG A 130 -5.46 -11.20 4.61
N ASP A 131 -4.83 -11.21 3.42
CA ASP A 131 -4.05 -10.08 2.92
C ASP A 131 -4.98 -8.89 2.64
N MET A 132 -6.16 -9.13 2.07
CA MET A 132 -7.16 -8.08 1.84
C MET A 132 -7.64 -7.45 3.15
N ILE A 133 -7.96 -8.26 4.16
CA ILE A 133 -8.39 -7.76 5.48
C ILE A 133 -7.27 -6.94 6.13
N TYR A 134 -6.02 -7.37 6.00
CA TYR A 134 -4.87 -6.63 6.51
C TYR A 134 -4.79 -5.23 5.87
N PHE A 135 -4.81 -5.12 4.54
CA PHE A 135 -4.77 -3.84 3.84
C PHE A 135 -5.93 -2.92 4.24
N ILE A 136 -7.16 -3.45 4.31
CA ILE A 136 -8.35 -2.70 4.72
C ILE A 136 -8.21 -2.21 6.17
N SER A 137 -7.72 -3.05 7.09
CA SER A 137 -7.52 -2.66 8.49
C SER A 137 -6.46 -1.57 8.66
N VAL A 138 -5.37 -1.63 7.90
CA VAL A 138 -4.34 -0.58 7.90
C VAL A 138 -4.91 0.75 7.37
N ILE A 139 -5.65 0.72 6.26
CA ILE A 139 -6.32 1.91 5.73
C ILE A 139 -7.25 2.51 6.78
N PHE A 140 -8.11 1.69 7.39
CA PHE A 140 -9.05 2.14 8.40
C PHE A 140 -8.35 2.73 9.63
N LEU A 141 -7.25 2.13 10.09
CA LEU A 141 -6.46 2.61 11.21
C LEU A 141 -5.94 4.03 10.95
N PHE A 142 -5.29 4.27 9.80
CA PHE A 142 -4.74 5.60 9.48
C PHE A 142 -5.83 6.64 9.27
N LEU A 143 -6.95 6.28 8.66
CA LEU A 143 -8.10 7.17 8.52
C LEU A 143 -8.77 7.48 9.88
N ALA A 144 -8.83 6.53 10.80
CA ALA A 144 -9.35 6.75 12.15
C ALA A 144 -8.45 7.72 12.94
N ILE A 145 -7.11 7.58 12.83
CA ILE A 145 -6.16 8.51 13.45
C ILE A 145 -6.34 9.92 12.87
N ALA A 146 -6.44 10.03 11.54
CA ALA A 146 -6.67 11.31 10.86
C ALA A 146 -7.96 11.98 11.34
N ASN A 147 -9.06 11.21 11.46
CA ASN A 147 -10.34 11.70 11.94
C ASN A 147 -10.25 12.23 13.38
N ARG A 148 -9.63 11.47 14.28
CA ARG A 148 -9.46 11.91 15.68
C ARG A 148 -8.66 13.19 15.79
N ASN A 149 -7.67 13.39 14.92
CA ASN A 149 -6.84 14.58 14.94
C ASN A 149 -7.59 15.81 14.39
N LEU A 150 -8.41 15.62 13.35
CA LEU A 150 -9.24 16.69 12.79
C LEU A 150 -10.35 17.15 13.75
N LEU A 151 -10.92 16.22 14.55
CA LEU A 151 -11.96 16.54 15.55
C LEU A 151 -11.39 17.31 16.77
N LYS A 152 -10.08 17.28 16.99
CA LYS A 152 -9.42 17.99 18.11
C LYS A 152 -8.94 19.39 17.73
N ARG A 153 -9.01 19.76 16.45
CA ARG A 153 -8.70 21.10 15.93
C ARG A 153 -9.95 21.96 15.85
#